data_6fb930393850d42e6eb0aed05f6862fa
#
_entry.id   6fb930393850d42e6eb0aed05f6862fa
#
_cell.length_a   1.000
_cell.length_b   1.000
_cell.length_c   1.000
_cell.angle_alpha   90.00
_cell.angle_beta   90.00
_cell.angle_gamma   90.00
#
_symmetry.space_group_name_H-M   'P 1'
#
loop_
_entity.id
_entity.type
_entity.pdbx_description
1 polymer ?
#
loop_
_entity_poly.entity_id
_entity_poly.type
_entity_poly.pdbx_seq_one_letter_code
_entity_poly.pdbx_strand_id
1 'polypeptide(L)'
;MAQASGGWKASDDNQALATTIVKAVQASGELYRHGLGMIASENIVSPAVRDIVGSDLHGRYAEGLPGKRYYQGCDDFDTIEALGIELAQEVFKARFANIQSTSGTVSNIGALKALAKPGDDITAVSTADGGHISHARMGAVGLRDLNLTTYPWNEERMEPDIDAACKTIREVKPKVALFGQSVFLFPTPLKEMADAAKEVGASVMYDGAHVLGLIAGGQFQDPLREGADIMTGSSHKTFPGPQGGFLLSSSEDSVFHRRLNTAMFPGCLLYTSPSPRDRQKSRMPSSA
;
A
#
# COMPACT_ATOMS: atom_id res chain seq x y z
N MET A 1 -15.76 -29.84 -6.99
CA MET A 1 -16.11 -28.72 -7.91
C MET A 1 -17.52 -28.95 -8.38
N ALA A 2 -18.50 -28.26 -7.81
CA ALA A 2 -19.89 -28.29 -8.26
C ALA A 2 -20.05 -27.28 -9.39
N GLN A 3 -20.41 -27.73 -10.57
CA GLN A 3 -20.78 -26.87 -11.69
C GLN A 3 -22.05 -26.11 -11.34
N ALA A 4 -21.97 -24.80 -11.24
CA ALA A 4 -23.11 -23.92 -11.21
C ALA A 4 -23.70 -23.81 -12.63
N SER A 5 -24.55 -24.75 -13.00
CA SER A 5 -25.37 -24.66 -14.22
C SER A 5 -26.78 -24.19 -13.84
N GLY A 6 -26.95 -22.91 -13.66
CA GLY A 6 -28.25 -22.30 -13.50
C GLY A 6 -28.17 -20.84 -13.91
N GLY A 7 -28.73 -20.53 -15.07
CA GLY A 7 -28.84 -19.14 -15.51
C GLY A 7 -29.62 -18.30 -14.49
N TRP A 8 -29.18 -17.08 -14.26
CA TRP A 8 -29.85 -16.09 -13.42
C TRP A 8 -31.28 -15.88 -13.90
N LYS A 9 -32.27 -16.20 -13.06
CA LYS A 9 -33.66 -15.84 -13.27
C LYS A 9 -33.98 -14.63 -12.40
N ALA A 10 -34.25 -13.50 -13.04
CA ALA A 10 -34.68 -12.29 -12.34
C ALA A 10 -36.14 -12.48 -11.93
N SER A 11 -36.43 -12.67 -10.65
CA SER A 11 -37.75 -12.57 -10.03
C SER A 11 -37.62 -12.62 -8.49
N ASP A 12 -38.54 -13.20 -7.77
CA ASP A 12 -38.62 -13.26 -6.30
C ASP A 12 -37.34 -13.72 -5.57
N ASP A 13 -36.47 -14.46 -6.24
CA ASP A 13 -35.17 -14.87 -5.74
C ASP A 13 -34.21 -13.70 -5.45
N ASN A 14 -34.29 -12.59 -6.21
CA ASN A 14 -33.37 -11.46 -6.03
C ASN A 14 -33.62 -10.72 -4.72
N GLN A 15 -34.86 -10.57 -4.33
CA GLN A 15 -35.23 -9.93 -3.05
C GLN A 15 -34.79 -10.82 -1.87
N ALA A 16 -34.93 -12.13 -2.00
CA ALA A 16 -34.46 -13.09 -1.01
C ALA A 16 -32.94 -13.07 -0.87
N LEU A 17 -32.20 -13.01 -1.99
CA LEU A 17 -30.74 -12.88 -2.01
C LEU A 17 -30.28 -11.56 -1.38
N ALA A 18 -30.86 -10.43 -1.74
CA ALA A 18 -30.56 -9.13 -1.15
C ALA A 18 -30.79 -9.14 0.37
N THR A 19 -31.93 -9.72 0.80
CA THR A 19 -32.25 -9.87 2.22
C THR A 19 -31.21 -10.74 2.94
N THR A 20 -30.74 -11.82 2.30
CA THR A 20 -29.70 -12.69 2.85
C THR A 20 -28.39 -11.94 3.05
N ILE A 21 -27.97 -11.14 2.08
CA ILE A 21 -26.75 -10.31 2.19
C ILE A 21 -26.88 -9.31 3.34
N VAL A 22 -28.02 -8.59 3.41
CA VAL A 22 -28.25 -7.61 4.49
C VAL A 22 -28.23 -8.28 5.85
N LYS A 23 -28.87 -9.44 6.00
CA LYS A 23 -28.83 -10.21 7.27
C LYS A 23 -27.42 -10.67 7.62
N ALA A 24 -26.62 -11.11 6.65
CA ALA A 24 -25.24 -11.50 6.90
C ALA A 24 -24.38 -10.32 7.37
N VAL A 25 -24.54 -9.14 6.78
CA VAL A 25 -23.86 -7.91 7.23
C VAL A 25 -24.28 -7.54 8.64
N GLN A 26 -25.59 -7.60 8.96
CA GLN A 26 -26.12 -7.31 10.29
C GLN A 26 -25.57 -8.31 11.32
N ALA A 27 -25.59 -9.61 11.01
CA ALA A 27 -25.07 -10.66 11.89
C ALA A 27 -23.58 -10.48 12.17
N SER A 28 -22.78 -10.13 11.15
CA SER A 28 -21.37 -9.76 11.33
C SER A 28 -21.21 -8.56 12.26
N GLY A 29 -22.02 -7.51 12.06
CA GLY A 29 -22.01 -6.34 12.96
C GLY A 29 -22.35 -6.68 14.40
N GLU A 30 -23.31 -7.58 14.66
CA GLU A 30 -23.64 -8.05 16.00
C GLU A 30 -22.50 -8.88 16.62
N LEU A 31 -21.85 -9.74 15.82
CA LEU A 31 -20.68 -10.49 16.30
C LEU A 31 -19.59 -9.54 16.85
N TYR A 32 -19.26 -8.48 16.12
CA TYR A 32 -18.23 -7.52 16.54
C TYR A 32 -18.69 -6.57 17.66
N ARG A 33 -20.00 -6.38 17.88
CA ARG A 33 -20.52 -5.63 19.05
C ARG A 33 -20.39 -6.41 20.35
N HIS A 34 -20.50 -7.72 20.29
CA HIS A 34 -20.53 -8.59 21.46
C HIS A 34 -19.29 -9.45 21.63
N GLY A 35 -18.42 -9.46 20.61
CA GLY A 35 -17.16 -10.19 20.59
C GLY A 35 -15.95 -9.27 20.66
N LEU A 36 -14.81 -9.83 21.02
CA LEU A 36 -13.51 -9.19 20.93
C LEU A 36 -12.80 -9.67 19.65
N GLY A 37 -12.65 -8.79 18.67
CA GLY A 37 -11.84 -9.08 17.48
C GLY A 37 -10.37 -9.25 17.84
N MET A 38 -9.81 -10.44 17.58
CA MET A 38 -8.41 -10.77 17.92
C MET A 38 -7.44 -10.57 16.76
N ILE A 39 -7.90 -10.00 15.63
CA ILE A 39 -7.04 -9.64 14.52
C ILE A 39 -6.51 -8.22 14.78
N ALA A 40 -5.24 -8.11 15.19
CA ALA A 40 -4.64 -6.85 15.63
C ALA A 40 -4.60 -5.75 14.58
N SER A 41 -4.70 -6.10 13.29
CA SER A 41 -4.72 -5.13 12.19
C SER A 41 -6.12 -4.60 11.86
N GLU A 42 -7.19 -5.18 12.40
CA GLU A 42 -8.54 -4.65 12.20
C GLU A 42 -8.77 -3.36 12.97
N ASN A 43 -9.58 -2.47 12.39
CA ASN A 43 -9.96 -1.21 13.00
C ASN A 43 -11.39 -0.82 12.65
N ILE A 44 -11.92 0.15 13.37
CA ILE A 44 -13.26 0.67 13.18
C ILE A 44 -13.13 2.09 12.62
N VAL A 45 -13.61 2.31 11.41
CA VAL A 45 -13.70 3.66 10.82
C VAL A 45 -14.80 4.48 11.51
N SER A 46 -14.57 5.79 11.64
CA SER A 46 -15.56 6.70 12.20
C SER A 46 -16.85 6.73 11.36
N PRO A 47 -18.00 7.08 11.95
CA PRO A 47 -19.24 7.27 11.19
C PRO A 47 -19.08 8.24 10.01
N ALA A 48 -18.40 9.37 10.20
CA ALA A 48 -18.14 10.35 9.15
C ALA A 48 -17.36 9.76 7.96
N VAL A 49 -16.35 8.94 8.22
CA VAL A 49 -15.60 8.24 7.15
C VAL A 49 -16.49 7.25 6.42
N ARG A 50 -17.33 6.49 7.13
CA ARG A 50 -18.29 5.55 6.51
C ARG A 50 -19.27 6.24 5.59
N ASP A 51 -19.80 7.39 6.02
CA ASP A 51 -20.77 8.18 5.24
C ASP A 51 -20.13 8.69 3.93
N ILE A 52 -18.88 9.17 4.00
CA ILE A 52 -18.15 9.64 2.80
C ILE A 52 -17.85 8.47 1.86
N VAL A 53 -17.40 7.33 2.36
CA VAL A 53 -17.11 6.13 1.54
C VAL A 53 -18.38 5.60 0.87
N GLY A 54 -19.54 5.73 1.52
CA GLY A 54 -20.84 5.34 0.97
C GLY A 54 -21.46 6.37 0.01
N SER A 55 -20.79 7.48 -0.27
CA SER A 55 -21.31 8.53 -1.14
C SER A 55 -21.18 8.20 -2.64
N ASP A 56 -21.82 9.00 -3.47
CA ASP A 56 -21.78 8.87 -4.94
C ASP A 56 -20.37 9.01 -5.53
N LEU A 57 -19.42 9.56 -4.77
CA LEU A 57 -18.02 9.66 -5.19
C LEU A 57 -17.41 8.28 -5.46
N HIS A 58 -17.88 7.24 -4.75
CA HIS A 58 -17.39 5.86 -4.91
C HIS A 58 -17.58 5.33 -6.35
N GLY A 59 -18.56 5.79 -7.09
CA GLY A 59 -18.84 5.37 -8.47
C GLY A 59 -18.31 6.31 -9.56
N ARG A 60 -17.46 7.29 -9.21
CA ARG A 60 -16.94 8.29 -10.16
C ARG A 60 -15.50 8.01 -10.54
N TYR A 61 -15.10 8.52 -11.72
CA TYR A 61 -13.74 8.42 -12.23
C TYR A 61 -12.99 9.73 -12.03
N ALA A 62 -11.76 9.66 -11.49
CA ALA A 62 -10.86 10.78 -11.29
C ALA A 62 -9.42 10.39 -11.66
N GLU A 63 -9.24 9.74 -12.82
CA GLU A 63 -7.95 9.29 -13.29
C GLU A 63 -6.99 10.46 -13.52
N GLY A 64 -5.76 10.32 -13.12
CA GLY A 64 -4.73 11.34 -13.20
C GLY A 64 -4.33 11.86 -11.82
N LEU A 65 -3.57 12.93 -11.78
CA LEU A 65 -3.16 13.64 -10.58
C LEU A 65 -3.98 14.92 -10.42
N PRO A 66 -4.08 15.51 -9.22
CA PRO A 66 -4.72 16.80 -9.03
C PRO A 66 -4.23 17.84 -10.04
N GLY A 67 -5.16 18.57 -10.65
CA GLY A 67 -4.90 19.52 -11.74
C GLY A 67 -4.49 18.93 -13.08
N LYS A 68 -4.42 17.59 -13.20
CA LYS A 68 -4.03 16.87 -14.44
C LYS A 68 -4.90 15.64 -14.65
N ARG A 69 -6.23 15.80 -14.53
CA ARG A 69 -7.19 14.71 -14.73
C ARG A 69 -7.45 14.44 -16.20
N TYR A 70 -7.78 13.20 -16.53
CA TYR A 70 -8.20 12.82 -17.88
C TYR A 70 -9.67 13.16 -18.15
N TYR A 71 -10.46 13.37 -17.11
CA TYR A 71 -11.88 13.67 -17.20
C TYR A 71 -12.18 15.06 -16.67
N GLN A 72 -13.24 15.69 -17.19
CA GLN A 72 -13.78 16.94 -16.69
C GLN A 72 -14.66 16.70 -15.45
N GLY A 73 -14.90 17.76 -14.65
CA GLY A 73 -15.74 17.69 -13.46
C GLY A 73 -15.07 16.98 -12.29
N CYS A 74 -13.73 17.04 -12.22
CA CYS A 74 -12.95 16.44 -11.15
C CYS A 74 -12.44 17.47 -10.12
N ASP A 75 -12.93 18.71 -10.14
CA ASP A 75 -12.44 19.78 -9.26
C ASP A 75 -12.61 19.46 -7.77
N ASP A 76 -13.72 18.82 -7.39
CA ASP A 76 -13.97 18.39 -6.02
C ASP A 76 -13.03 17.21 -5.63
N PHE A 77 -12.74 16.31 -6.56
CA PHE A 77 -11.74 15.26 -6.33
C PHE A 77 -10.33 15.84 -6.17
N ASP A 78 -10.00 16.86 -6.95
CA ASP A 78 -8.71 17.56 -6.82
C ASP A 78 -8.59 18.19 -5.44
N THR A 79 -9.65 18.83 -4.96
CA THR A 79 -9.69 19.43 -3.62
C THR A 79 -9.50 18.37 -2.53
N ILE A 80 -10.22 17.25 -2.60
CA ILE A 80 -10.14 16.16 -1.62
C ILE A 80 -8.75 15.53 -1.64
N GLU A 81 -8.23 15.19 -2.81
CA GLU A 81 -6.95 14.52 -2.95
C GLU A 81 -5.79 15.44 -2.57
N ALA A 82 -5.80 16.71 -2.97
CA ALA A 82 -4.77 17.67 -2.60
C ALA A 82 -4.71 17.87 -1.09
N LEU A 83 -5.86 18.04 -0.43
CA LEU A 83 -5.93 18.14 1.04
C LEU A 83 -5.46 16.84 1.70
N GLY A 84 -5.83 15.68 1.17
CA GLY A 84 -5.37 14.38 1.69
C GLY A 84 -3.86 14.20 1.58
N ILE A 85 -3.24 14.68 0.49
CA ILE A 85 -1.78 14.69 0.30
C ILE A 85 -1.12 15.62 1.32
N GLU A 86 -1.62 16.85 1.47
CA GLU A 86 -1.11 17.83 2.42
C GLU A 86 -1.15 17.30 3.86
N LEU A 87 -2.29 16.77 4.28
CA LEU A 87 -2.45 16.17 5.60
C LEU A 87 -1.52 14.96 5.82
N ALA A 88 -1.36 14.11 4.80
CA ALA A 88 -0.42 13.00 4.90
C ALA A 88 1.03 13.49 5.04
N GLN A 89 1.41 14.53 4.32
CA GLN A 89 2.74 15.15 4.45
C GLN A 89 2.95 15.74 5.84
N GLU A 90 1.95 16.41 6.39
CA GLU A 90 2.01 17.01 7.75
C GLU A 90 2.12 15.91 8.82
N VAL A 91 1.20 14.95 8.82
CA VAL A 91 1.10 13.88 9.84
C VAL A 91 2.38 13.05 9.88
N PHE A 92 2.91 12.65 8.72
CA PHE A 92 4.10 11.81 8.63
C PHE A 92 5.39 12.62 8.46
N LYS A 93 5.33 13.95 8.48
CA LYS A 93 6.46 14.86 8.21
C LYS A 93 7.20 14.46 6.93
N ALA A 94 6.44 14.08 5.90
CA ALA A 94 6.96 13.64 4.62
C ALA A 94 7.05 14.80 3.63
N ARG A 95 8.05 14.81 2.75
CA ARG A 95 8.16 15.79 1.63
C ARG A 95 7.28 15.39 0.45
N PHE A 96 6.95 14.12 0.35
CA PHE A 96 6.12 13.55 -0.71
C PHE A 96 5.11 12.59 -0.11
N ALA A 97 3.89 12.65 -0.61
CA ALA A 97 2.83 11.69 -0.34
C ALA A 97 2.07 11.36 -1.63
N ASN A 98 1.74 10.07 -1.81
CA ASN A 98 0.76 9.60 -2.78
C ASN A 98 -0.23 8.71 -2.03
N ILE A 99 -1.52 9.04 -2.12
CA ILE A 99 -2.62 8.38 -1.42
C ILE A 99 -3.58 7.64 -2.36
N GLN A 100 -3.21 7.49 -3.64
CA GLN A 100 -4.06 6.87 -4.65
C GLN A 100 -4.12 5.36 -4.56
N SER A 101 -3.22 4.73 -3.79
CA SER A 101 -3.19 3.27 -3.64
C SER A 101 -4.49 2.73 -3.07
N THR A 102 -4.97 1.63 -3.63
CA THR A 102 -6.17 0.91 -3.13
C THR A 102 -5.87 0.01 -1.93
N SER A 103 -4.60 -0.22 -1.62
CA SER A 103 -4.15 -0.97 -0.43
C SER A 103 -2.65 -0.78 -0.18
N GLY A 104 -2.17 -1.18 1.01
CA GLY A 104 -0.73 -1.21 1.30
C GLY A 104 0.05 -2.12 0.35
N THR A 105 -0.51 -3.26 -0.07
CA THR A 105 0.12 -4.14 -1.06
C THR A 105 0.30 -3.44 -2.41
N VAL A 106 -0.67 -2.66 -2.86
CA VAL A 106 -0.56 -1.86 -4.09
C VAL A 106 0.48 -0.75 -3.92
N SER A 107 0.57 -0.13 -2.74
CA SER A 107 1.66 0.80 -2.40
C SER A 107 3.02 0.12 -2.50
N ASN A 108 3.16 -1.11 -2.00
CA ASN A 108 4.40 -1.90 -2.09
C ASN A 108 4.77 -2.20 -3.55
N ILE A 109 3.78 -2.60 -4.38
CA ILE A 109 4.02 -2.84 -5.81
C ILE A 109 4.52 -1.56 -6.49
N GLY A 110 3.90 -0.41 -6.20
CA GLY A 110 4.29 0.89 -6.73
C GLY A 110 5.68 1.31 -6.29
N ALA A 111 5.99 1.16 -4.99
CA ALA A 111 7.32 1.44 -4.45
C ALA A 111 8.39 0.55 -5.10
N LEU A 112 8.19 -0.76 -5.13
CA LEU A 112 9.11 -1.70 -5.77
C LEU A 112 9.26 -1.43 -7.28
N LYS A 113 8.19 -1.04 -7.97
CA LYS A 113 8.25 -0.63 -9.39
C LYS A 113 9.10 0.61 -9.60
N ALA A 114 9.05 1.55 -8.66
CA ALA A 114 9.86 2.76 -8.73
C ALA A 114 11.33 2.51 -8.37
N LEU A 115 11.62 1.55 -7.50
CA LEU A 115 12.95 1.33 -6.95
C LEU A 115 13.76 0.27 -7.70
N ALA A 116 13.12 -0.78 -8.22
CA ALA A 116 13.77 -1.97 -8.76
C ALA A 116 13.22 -2.39 -10.12
N LYS A 117 14.03 -3.11 -10.88
CA LYS A 117 13.69 -3.74 -12.15
C LYS A 117 13.55 -5.25 -11.95
N PRO A 118 12.83 -5.96 -12.85
CA PRO A 118 12.84 -7.42 -12.86
C PRO A 118 14.27 -7.99 -12.83
N GLY A 119 14.50 -9.01 -11.99
CA GLY A 119 15.80 -9.64 -11.79
C GLY A 119 16.69 -8.96 -10.74
N ASP A 120 16.34 -7.77 -10.22
CA ASP A 120 17.09 -7.13 -9.14
C ASP A 120 16.91 -7.90 -7.83
N ASP A 121 17.97 -7.88 -7.01
CA ASP A 121 17.96 -8.47 -5.68
C ASP A 121 17.35 -7.53 -4.65
N ILE A 122 16.57 -8.08 -3.73
CA ILE A 122 16.05 -7.39 -2.56
C ILE A 122 16.26 -8.21 -1.29
N THR A 123 16.29 -7.54 -0.16
CA THR A 123 16.28 -8.19 1.15
C THR A 123 15.05 -7.81 1.94
N ALA A 124 14.48 -8.75 2.72
CA ALA A 124 13.29 -8.50 3.56
C ALA A 124 13.24 -9.47 4.75
N VAL A 125 12.35 -9.20 5.71
CA VAL A 125 12.00 -10.15 6.78
C VAL A 125 11.21 -11.31 6.19
N SER A 126 11.52 -12.54 6.59
CA SER A 126 10.78 -13.72 6.12
C SER A 126 9.35 -13.75 6.66
N THR A 127 8.44 -14.42 5.94
CA THR A 127 7.06 -14.60 6.43
C THR A 127 6.99 -15.46 7.69
N ALA A 128 7.94 -16.38 7.87
CA ALA A 128 8.04 -17.20 9.08
C ALA A 128 8.36 -16.34 10.32
N ASP A 129 9.13 -15.27 10.12
CA ASP A 129 9.59 -14.35 11.15
C ASP A 129 8.69 -13.09 11.26
N GLY A 130 7.46 -13.17 10.79
CA GLY A 130 6.47 -12.11 10.87
C GLY A 130 6.44 -11.13 9.70
N GLY A 131 7.24 -11.34 8.65
CA GLY A 131 7.22 -10.55 7.42
C GLY A 131 5.87 -10.65 6.70
N HIS A 132 5.47 -9.58 6.00
CA HIS A 132 4.22 -9.57 5.27
C HIS A 132 4.32 -10.40 3.98
N ILE A 133 3.23 -11.09 3.62
CA ILE A 133 3.17 -11.93 2.41
C ILE A 133 3.47 -11.17 1.12
N SER A 134 3.23 -9.84 1.06
CA SER A 134 3.61 -9.03 -0.10
C SER A 134 5.13 -8.91 -0.28
N HIS A 135 5.91 -9.16 0.77
CA HIS A 135 7.38 -9.18 0.72
C HIS A 135 7.94 -10.51 0.24
N ALA A 136 7.10 -11.52 0.07
CA ALA A 136 7.48 -12.85 -0.38
C ALA A 136 7.31 -13.03 -1.90
N ARG A 137 7.87 -14.12 -2.44
CA ARG A 137 7.75 -14.49 -3.86
C ARG A 137 6.31 -14.66 -4.35
N MET A 138 5.38 -15.01 -3.46
CA MET A 138 3.97 -15.12 -3.81
C MET A 138 3.21 -13.79 -3.77
N GLY A 139 3.86 -12.71 -3.37
CA GLY A 139 3.28 -11.36 -3.26
C GLY A 139 3.89 -10.37 -4.25
N ALA A 140 4.02 -9.10 -3.82
CA ALA A 140 4.50 -8.00 -4.66
C ALA A 140 5.92 -8.24 -5.20
N VAL A 141 6.78 -8.89 -4.43
CA VAL A 141 8.16 -9.23 -4.82
C VAL A 141 8.17 -10.18 -6.02
N GLY A 142 7.41 -11.27 -5.97
CA GLY A 142 7.33 -12.20 -7.10
C GLY A 142 6.56 -11.61 -8.29
N LEU A 143 5.52 -10.81 -8.04
CA LEU A 143 4.81 -10.10 -9.11
C LEU A 143 5.74 -9.13 -9.88
N ARG A 144 6.76 -8.62 -9.21
CA ARG A 144 7.78 -7.74 -9.79
C ARG A 144 9.01 -8.50 -10.33
N ASP A 145 8.99 -9.83 -10.25
CA ASP A 145 10.09 -10.70 -10.67
C ASP A 145 11.44 -10.31 -10.02
N LEU A 146 11.40 -10.10 -8.69
CA LEU A 146 12.57 -9.74 -7.88
C LEU A 146 13.12 -10.97 -7.15
N ASN A 147 14.43 -11.01 -6.97
CA ASN A 147 15.08 -12.05 -6.19
C ASN A 147 15.07 -11.67 -4.70
N LEU A 148 14.57 -12.57 -3.85
CA LEU A 148 14.44 -12.32 -2.42
C LEU A 148 15.50 -13.09 -1.62
N THR A 149 16.23 -12.38 -0.78
CA THR A 149 17.02 -12.92 0.33
C THR A 149 16.43 -12.44 1.66
N THR A 150 16.21 -13.34 2.61
CA THR A 150 15.65 -12.96 3.91
C THR A 150 16.73 -12.64 4.93
N TYR A 151 16.41 -11.72 5.85
CA TYR A 151 17.31 -11.42 6.97
C TYR A 151 17.37 -12.60 7.94
N PRO A 152 18.54 -12.89 8.52
CA PRO A 152 18.65 -13.74 9.71
C PRO A 152 17.84 -13.16 10.87
N TRP A 153 17.23 -14.04 11.65
CA TRP A 153 16.31 -13.68 12.73
C TRP A 153 16.82 -14.04 14.10
N ASN A 154 16.58 -13.20 15.08
CA ASN A 154 16.87 -13.44 16.49
C ASN A 154 15.56 -13.78 17.23
N GLU A 155 15.38 -15.07 17.55
CA GLU A 155 14.18 -15.59 18.20
C GLU A 155 13.96 -15.02 19.61
N GLU A 156 15.02 -14.78 20.37
CA GLU A 156 14.91 -14.27 21.75
C GLU A 156 14.47 -12.80 21.78
N ARG A 157 14.95 -12.01 20.82
CA ARG A 157 14.63 -10.58 20.70
C ARG A 157 13.43 -10.32 19.80
N MET A 158 12.98 -11.32 19.05
CA MET A 158 11.90 -11.22 18.07
C MET A 158 12.11 -10.07 17.07
N GLU A 159 13.33 -9.95 16.58
CA GLU A 159 13.74 -8.94 15.59
C GLU A 159 14.80 -9.53 14.64
N PRO A 160 15.10 -8.89 13.50
CA PRO A 160 16.28 -9.28 12.69
C PRO A 160 17.55 -9.26 13.53
N ASP A 161 18.40 -10.28 13.38
CA ASP A 161 19.75 -10.25 13.95
C ASP A 161 20.56 -9.15 13.24
N ILE A 162 20.83 -8.06 13.97
CA ILE A 162 21.37 -6.81 13.40
C ILE A 162 22.68 -7.07 12.67
N ASP A 163 23.63 -7.75 13.33
CA ASP A 163 24.96 -7.98 12.76
C ASP A 163 24.91 -8.88 11.53
N ALA A 164 24.15 -9.98 11.63
CA ALA A 164 23.98 -10.93 10.54
C ALA A 164 23.17 -10.33 9.38
N ALA A 165 22.14 -9.52 9.68
CA ALA A 165 21.34 -8.83 8.66
C ALA A 165 22.16 -7.75 7.94
N CYS A 166 22.96 -6.94 8.65
CA CYS A 166 23.87 -5.98 8.05
C CYS A 166 24.92 -6.66 7.16
N LYS A 167 25.45 -7.82 7.61
CA LYS A 167 26.34 -8.64 6.79
C LYS A 167 25.64 -9.13 5.53
N THR A 168 24.42 -9.66 5.64
CA THR A 168 23.61 -10.11 4.50
C THR A 168 23.40 -8.98 3.50
N ILE A 169 23.05 -7.76 3.95
CA ILE A 169 22.89 -6.60 3.08
C ILE A 169 24.19 -6.28 2.32
N ARG A 170 25.35 -6.29 3.01
CA ARG A 170 26.65 -6.01 2.38
C ARG A 170 27.09 -7.10 1.38
N GLU A 171 26.75 -8.36 1.63
CA GLU A 171 27.06 -9.48 0.74
C GLU A 171 26.15 -9.53 -0.48
N VAL A 172 24.82 -9.40 -0.29
CA VAL A 172 23.81 -9.43 -1.36
C VAL A 172 23.84 -8.16 -2.21
N LYS A 173 24.16 -7.02 -1.59
CA LYS A 173 24.08 -5.68 -2.22
C LYS A 173 22.75 -5.45 -2.93
N PRO A 174 21.62 -5.59 -2.21
CA PRO A 174 20.32 -5.55 -2.82
C PRO A 174 20.05 -4.19 -3.46
N LYS A 175 19.12 -4.16 -4.42
CA LYS A 175 18.60 -2.90 -4.95
C LYS A 175 17.68 -2.21 -3.96
N VAL A 176 16.95 -3.01 -3.17
CA VAL A 176 16.06 -2.54 -2.11
C VAL A 176 16.26 -3.37 -0.84
N ALA A 177 16.54 -2.71 0.26
CA ALA A 177 16.46 -3.28 1.60
C ALA A 177 15.06 -2.95 2.15
N LEU A 178 14.20 -3.96 2.26
CA LEU A 178 12.81 -3.83 2.67
C LEU A 178 12.66 -4.23 4.13
N PHE A 179 12.07 -3.35 4.92
CA PHE A 179 11.78 -3.50 6.33
C PHE A 179 10.27 -3.40 6.59
N GLY A 180 9.87 -3.71 7.82
CA GLY A 180 8.47 -3.75 8.21
C GLY A 180 7.90 -5.16 8.19
N GLN A 181 6.88 -5.40 8.99
CA GLN A 181 6.35 -6.73 9.29
C GLN A 181 4.83 -6.69 9.46
N SER A 182 4.19 -7.86 9.43
CA SER A 182 2.79 -8.03 9.83
C SER A 182 2.67 -8.29 11.32
N VAL A 183 3.66 -8.93 11.91
CA VAL A 183 3.72 -9.21 13.34
C VAL A 183 4.85 -8.39 13.94
N PHE A 184 4.48 -7.31 14.60
CA PHE A 184 5.39 -6.42 15.33
C PHE A 184 5.14 -6.51 16.82
N LEU A 185 6.19 -6.66 17.61
CA LEU A 185 6.15 -6.37 19.04
C LEU A 185 7.04 -5.18 19.40
N PHE A 186 8.13 -5.01 18.66
CA PHE A 186 9.12 -3.97 18.90
C PHE A 186 9.44 -3.21 17.60
N PRO A 187 9.94 -1.97 17.69
CA PRO A 187 10.48 -1.26 16.55
C PRO A 187 11.59 -2.06 15.86
N THR A 188 11.59 -2.04 14.53
CA THR A 188 12.70 -2.62 13.75
C THR A 188 13.99 -1.83 14.02
N PRO A 189 15.16 -2.45 14.17
CA PRO A 189 16.46 -1.77 14.29
C PRO A 189 16.86 -1.15 12.94
N LEU A 190 16.05 -0.17 12.50
CA LEU A 190 16.10 0.35 11.13
C LEU A 190 17.35 1.16 10.87
N LYS A 191 17.83 1.94 11.84
CA LYS A 191 18.94 2.86 11.64
C LYS A 191 20.22 2.14 11.26
N GLU A 192 20.59 1.11 12.03
CA GLU A 192 21.79 0.32 11.80
C GLU A 192 21.75 -0.40 10.45
N MET A 193 20.60 -0.98 10.13
CA MET A 193 20.40 -1.73 8.88
C MET A 193 20.28 -0.78 7.67
N ALA A 194 19.70 0.41 7.84
CA ALA A 194 19.66 1.44 6.81
C ALA A 194 21.05 1.97 6.46
N ASP A 195 21.92 2.14 7.46
CA ASP A 195 23.30 2.55 7.22
C ASP A 195 24.04 1.51 6.39
N ALA A 196 23.91 0.21 6.72
CA ALA A 196 24.48 -0.88 5.92
C ALA A 196 23.90 -0.92 4.48
N ALA A 197 22.61 -0.63 4.31
CA ALA A 197 21.98 -0.56 2.98
C ALA A 197 22.55 0.61 2.15
N LYS A 198 22.73 1.77 2.75
CA LYS A 198 23.30 2.95 2.10
C LYS A 198 24.76 2.75 1.69
N GLU A 199 25.56 2.05 2.50
CA GLU A 199 26.96 1.69 2.17
C GLU A 199 27.08 0.97 0.83
N VAL A 200 26.08 0.15 0.48
CA VAL A 200 26.05 -0.63 -0.77
C VAL A 200 25.20 0.01 -1.86
N GLY A 201 24.63 1.20 -1.63
CA GLY A 201 23.79 1.93 -2.59
C GLY A 201 22.38 1.36 -2.75
N ALA A 202 21.90 0.59 -1.77
CA ALA A 202 20.54 0.09 -1.74
C ALA A 202 19.56 1.19 -1.30
N SER A 203 18.36 1.19 -1.88
CA SER A 203 17.25 2.01 -1.38
C SER A 203 16.63 1.34 -0.15
N VAL A 204 16.29 2.14 0.85
CA VAL A 204 15.66 1.67 2.10
C VAL A 204 14.16 1.89 2.03
N MET A 205 13.40 0.81 2.05
CA MET A 205 11.93 0.83 2.05
C MET A 205 11.40 0.28 3.37
N TYR A 206 10.45 0.98 3.96
CA TYR A 206 9.77 0.54 5.18
C TYR A 206 8.27 0.37 4.94
N ASP A 207 7.76 -0.84 5.14
CA ASP A 207 6.32 -1.11 5.15
C ASP A 207 5.75 -0.93 6.55
N GLY A 208 5.13 0.23 6.78
CA GLY A 208 4.50 0.59 8.03
C GLY A 208 3.03 0.18 8.15
N ALA A 209 2.49 -0.63 7.23
CA ALA A 209 1.05 -0.88 7.14
C ALA A 209 0.39 -1.30 8.45
N HIS A 210 1.06 -2.14 9.26
CA HIS A 210 0.52 -2.62 10.54
C HIS A 210 0.67 -1.63 11.70
N VAL A 211 1.58 -0.68 11.59
CA VAL A 211 1.91 0.28 12.66
C VAL A 211 1.68 1.75 12.27
N LEU A 212 1.06 1.97 11.10
CA LEU A 212 0.92 3.30 10.52
C LEU A 212 0.18 4.29 11.44
N GLY A 213 -0.87 3.84 12.13
CA GLY A 213 -1.59 4.67 13.09
C GLY A 213 -0.76 5.02 14.32
N LEU A 214 0.11 4.11 14.76
CA LEU A 214 1.03 4.36 15.88
C LEU A 214 2.12 5.35 15.48
N ILE A 215 2.65 5.23 14.25
CA ILE A 215 3.61 6.17 13.68
C ILE A 215 2.97 7.57 13.55
N ALA A 216 1.75 7.64 13.00
CA ALA A 216 1.00 8.89 12.88
C ALA A 216 0.76 9.58 14.24
N GLY A 217 0.49 8.79 15.28
CA GLY A 217 0.30 9.25 16.65
C GLY A 217 1.59 9.52 17.42
N GLY A 218 2.76 9.33 16.80
CA GLY A 218 4.07 9.51 17.45
C GLY A 218 4.34 8.52 18.57
N GLN A 219 3.68 7.35 18.57
CA GLN A 219 3.78 6.32 19.61
C GLN A 219 4.58 5.08 19.13
N PHE A 220 5.29 5.20 18.03
CA PHE A 220 6.17 4.18 17.47
C PHE A 220 7.39 4.83 16.83
N GLN A 221 8.26 4.05 16.16
CA GLN A 221 9.44 4.58 15.46
C GLN A 221 9.05 5.57 14.35
N ASP A 222 10.03 6.35 13.89
CA ASP A 222 9.88 7.28 12.78
C ASP A 222 10.76 6.86 11.59
N PRO A 223 10.29 5.94 10.75
CA PRO A 223 11.13 5.32 9.72
C PRO A 223 11.77 6.31 8.76
N LEU A 224 11.06 7.38 8.39
CA LEU A 224 11.59 8.40 7.47
C LEU A 224 12.75 9.21 8.07
N ARG A 225 12.86 9.33 9.40
CA ARG A 225 14.00 9.96 10.10
C ARG A 225 15.05 8.96 10.52
N GLU A 226 14.70 7.67 10.57
CA GLU A 226 15.62 6.57 10.88
C GLU A 226 16.34 6.02 9.65
N GLY A 227 16.07 6.54 8.47
CA GLY A 227 16.85 6.25 7.28
C GLY A 227 16.09 5.64 6.11
N ALA A 228 14.77 5.42 6.22
CA ALA A 228 13.97 4.99 5.10
C ALA A 228 13.84 6.08 4.02
N ASP A 229 14.10 5.70 2.77
CA ASP A 229 13.86 6.57 1.60
C ASP A 229 12.37 6.64 1.27
N ILE A 230 11.67 5.53 1.50
CA ILE A 230 10.23 5.37 1.26
C ILE A 230 9.61 4.66 2.45
N MET A 231 8.43 5.14 2.85
CA MET A 231 7.51 4.42 3.72
C MET A 231 6.21 4.15 2.99
N THR A 232 5.76 2.90 3.01
CA THR A 232 4.43 2.50 2.55
C THR A 232 3.52 2.19 3.73
N GLY A 233 2.22 2.18 3.50
CA GLY A 233 1.28 1.88 4.56
C GLY A 233 -0.12 1.55 4.05
N SER A 234 -0.95 1.02 4.95
CA SER A 234 -2.38 0.79 4.74
C SER A 234 -3.19 1.80 5.53
N SER A 235 -4.20 2.42 4.92
CA SER A 235 -5.08 3.36 5.61
C SER A 235 -6.18 2.70 6.44
N HIS A 236 -6.35 1.39 6.37
CA HIS A 236 -7.49 0.64 6.94
C HIS A 236 -7.11 -0.36 8.04
N LYS A 237 -5.91 -0.18 8.64
CA LYS A 237 -5.42 -1.04 9.73
C LYS A 237 -5.34 -0.22 11.03
N THR A 238 -4.20 -0.18 11.71
CA THR A 238 -4.03 0.68 12.88
C THR A 238 -4.29 2.17 12.59
N PHE A 239 -4.04 2.61 11.35
CA PHE A 239 -4.57 3.88 10.85
C PHE A 239 -6.05 3.68 10.51
N PRO A 240 -6.99 4.39 11.19
CA PRO A 240 -8.42 4.06 11.17
C PRO A 240 -9.18 4.70 10.00
N GLY A 241 -8.65 4.58 8.79
CA GLY A 241 -9.23 5.11 7.56
C GLY A 241 -9.95 4.05 6.72
N PRO A 242 -10.46 4.43 5.54
CA PRO A 242 -11.05 3.52 4.58
C PRO A 242 -9.98 2.64 3.93
N GLN A 243 -10.42 1.63 3.17
CA GLN A 243 -9.52 0.80 2.36
C GLN A 243 -8.69 1.68 1.42
N GLY A 244 -7.39 1.61 1.56
CA GLY A 244 -6.44 2.40 0.78
C GLY A 244 -5.01 2.19 1.24
N GLY A 245 -4.08 2.95 0.69
CA GLY A 245 -2.68 2.88 1.04
C GLY A 245 -1.94 4.20 0.86
N PHE A 246 -0.80 4.28 1.49
CA PHE A 246 0.11 5.42 1.45
C PHE A 246 1.45 5.04 0.82
N LEU A 247 2.02 5.98 0.11
CA LEU A 247 3.41 5.97 -0.33
C LEU A 247 4.00 7.32 0.02
N LEU A 248 4.97 7.32 0.92
CA LEU A 248 5.52 8.51 1.58
C LEU A 248 7.04 8.54 1.40
N SER A 249 7.62 9.73 1.27
CA SER A 249 9.07 9.91 1.22
C SER A 249 9.50 11.23 1.87
N SER A 250 10.66 11.22 2.51
CA SER A 250 11.32 12.44 3.00
C SER A 250 12.30 13.05 2.00
N SER A 251 12.52 12.43 0.85
CA SER A 251 13.38 12.93 -0.22
C SER A 251 12.88 14.29 -0.74
N GLU A 252 13.80 15.16 -1.11
CA GLU A 252 13.52 16.42 -1.82
C GLU A 252 13.66 16.29 -3.34
N ASP A 253 14.08 15.10 -3.83
CA ASP A 253 14.28 14.88 -5.27
C ASP A 253 12.96 14.79 -6.03
N SER A 254 12.66 15.84 -6.78
CA SER A 254 11.46 15.91 -7.62
C SER A 254 11.43 14.88 -8.76
N VAL A 255 12.59 14.36 -9.19
CA VAL A 255 12.67 13.30 -10.21
C VAL A 255 12.22 12.00 -9.57
N PHE A 256 12.65 11.76 -8.34
CA PHE A 256 12.22 10.61 -7.55
C PHE A 256 10.70 10.65 -7.30
N HIS A 257 10.15 11.79 -6.90
CA HIS A 257 8.70 11.97 -6.71
C HIS A 257 7.90 11.69 -7.99
N ARG A 258 8.36 12.18 -9.15
CA ARG A 258 7.71 11.87 -10.43
C ARG A 258 7.75 10.38 -10.74
N ARG A 259 8.86 9.70 -10.45
CA ARG A 259 9.00 8.25 -10.63
C ARG A 259 8.03 7.48 -9.75
N LEU A 260 7.86 7.88 -8.48
CA LEU A 260 6.89 7.31 -7.55
C LEU A 260 5.45 7.50 -8.06
N ASN A 261 5.09 8.72 -8.44
CA ASN A 261 3.76 9.00 -8.99
C ASN A 261 3.49 8.17 -10.26
N THR A 262 4.45 8.10 -11.19
CA THR A 262 4.29 7.31 -12.43
C THR A 262 4.19 5.82 -12.14
N ALA A 263 4.87 5.32 -11.11
CA ALA A 263 4.75 3.93 -10.71
C ALA A 263 3.37 3.63 -10.14
N MET A 264 2.73 4.58 -9.45
CA MET A 264 1.36 4.44 -8.95
C MET A 264 0.34 4.65 -10.07
N PHE A 265 0.36 5.78 -10.71
CA PHE A 265 -0.53 6.10 -11.83
C PHE A 265 0.29 6.55 -13.05
N PRO A 266 0.09 5.88 -14.21
CA PRO A 266 -0.81 4.76 -14.48
C PRO A 266 -0.25 3.38 -14.12
N GLY A 267 0.92 3.30 -13.52
CA GLY A 267 1.74 2.10 -13.41
C GLY A 267 1.12 0.92 -12.65
N CYS A 268 0.39 1.17 -11.57
CA CYS A 268 -0.29 0.14 -10.77
C CYS A 268 -1.81 0.25 -10.85
N LEU A 269 -2.35 1.46 -11.04
CA LEU A 269 -3.77 1.71 -10.93
C LEU A 269 -4.51 1.70 -12.26
N LEU A 270 -3.80 1.90 -13.38
CA LEU A 270 -4.39 1.91 -14.71
C LEU A 270 -3.56 1.09 -15.72
N TYR A 271 -2.92 0.02 -15.27
CA TYR A 271 -2.26 -0.90 -16.19
C TYR A 271 -3.33 -1.76 -16.87
N THR A 272 -4.00 -1.19 -17.84
CA THR A 272 -4.75 -1.95 -18.82
C THR A 272 -3.89 -2.08 -20.08
N SER A 273 -3.88 -3.25 -20.69
CA SER A 273 -3.43 -3.39 -22.07
C SER A 273 -4.09 -2.28 -22.89
N PRO A 274 -3.40 -1.66 -23.88
CA PRO A 274 -3.99 -0.59 -24.66
C PRO A 274 -5.33 -1.06 -25.22
N SER A 275 -6.41 -0.44 -24.74
CA SER A 275 -7.76 -0.73 -25.20
C SER A 275 -7.87 -0.36 -26.67
N PRO A 276 -8.64 -1.09 -27.48
CA PRO A 276 -8.96 -0.64 -28.83
C PRO A 276 -9.52 0.79 -28.88
N ARG A 277 -10.14 1.26 -27.78
CA ARG A 277 -10.60 2.66 -27.64
C ARG A 277 -9.45 3.66 -27.51
N ASP A 278 -8.33 3.30 -26.88
CA ASP A 278 -7.17 4.18 -26.74
C ASP A 278 -6.48 4.38 -28.10
N ARG A 279 -6.51 3.38 -28.97
CA ARG A 279 -6.06 3.49 -30.37
C ARG A 279 -6.97 4.40 -31.22
N GLN A 280 -8.26 4.49 -30.91
CA GLN A 280 -9.18 5.39 -31.59
C GLN A 280 -8.94 6.86 -31.23
N LYS A 281 -8.65 7.16 -29.95
CA LYS A 281 -8.33 8.51 -29.49
C LYS A 281 -7.03 9.05 -30.12
N SER A 282 -6.04 8.20 -30.35
CA SER A 282 -4.78 8.58 -31.00
C SER A 282 -4.89 8.82 -32.51
N ARG A 283 -6.04 8.53 -33.13
CA ARG A 283 -6.31 8.70 -34.57
C ARG A 283 -7.28 9.85 -34.88
N MET A 284 -7.77 10.58 -33.90
CA MET A 284 -8.52 11.81 -34.17
C MET A 284 -7.55 12.92 -34.60
N PRO A 285 -7.77 13.58 -35.76
CA PRO A 285 -6.98 14.71 -36.15
C PRO A 285 -7.14 15.85 -35.14
N SER A 286 -6.03 16.51 -34.81
CA SER A 286 -6.00 17.69 -33.93
C SER A 286 -6.52 18.95 -34.63
N SER A 287 -7.60 18.83 -35.40
CA SER A 287 -8.19 19.95 -36.11
C SER A 287 -9.72 19.81 -36.11
N ALA A 288 -10.32 20.40 -35.14
CA ALA A 288 -11.62 21.06 -35.23
C ALA A 288 -11.71 22.14 -34.16
#